data_9016c4efecfee2348229e85e14d365d9
#
_entry.id   9016c4efecfee2348229e85e14d365d9
#
_cell.length_a   1.000
_cell.length_b   1.000
_cell.length_c   1.000
_cell.angle_alpha   90.00
_cell.angle_beta   90.00
_cell.angle_gamma   90.00
#
_symmetry.space_group_name_H-M   'P 1'
#
loop_
_entity.id
_entity.type
_entity.pdbx_description
1 polymer ?
#
loop_
_entity_poly.entity_id
_entity_poly.type
_entity_poly.pdbx_seq_one_letter_code
_entity_poly.pdbx_strand_id
1 'polypeptide(L)'
;MKPMLIYPVLGIFITGVIMTYVVEPPIGALNTLINNGLNGLNGASAILLGALLGGMMSVDMGGPVNKAAYVFGTASIAAGNYNIMAAVMVGGMVPPIAIAIATLVFKNKFTAEERKAGPTNFVMGLSFITEGAICLLYTSPSPRDA
;
A
#
# COMPACT_ATOMS: atom_id res chain seq x y z
N MET A 1 -31.68 -16.56 -20.43
CA MET A 1 -31.72 -16.39 -18.97
C MET A 1 -30.83 -17.39 -18.22
N LYS A 2 -30.74 -18.65 -18.59
CA LYS A 2 -29.89 -19.65 -17.90
C LYS A 2 -28.39 -19.30 -17.81
N PRO A 3 -27.67 -18.84 -18.88
CA PRO A 3 -26.24 -18.55 -18.75
C PRO A 3 -25.91 -17.36 -17.85
N MET A 4 -26.77 -16.35 -17.78
CA MET A 4 -26.53 -15.17 -16.94
C MET A 4 -26.51 -15.43 -15.42
N LEU A 5 -27.17 -16.48 -14.98
CA LEU A 5 -27.22 -16.88 -13.56
C LEU A 5 -26.26 -18.02 -13.26
N ILE A 6 -26.13 -18.98 -14.16
CA ILE A 6 -25.33 -20.18 -13.94
C ILE A 6 -23.82 -19.86 -13.90
N TYR A 7 -23.31 -19.05 -14.83
CA TYR A 7 -21.88 -18.73 -14.87
C TYR A 7 -21.39 -17.94 -13.65
N PRO A 8 -22.07 -16.87 -13.18
CA PRO A 8 -21.65 -16.19 -11.96
C PRO A 8 -21.73 -17.08 -10.72
N VAL A 9 -22.81 -17.87 -10.58
CA VAL A 9 -22.97 -18.75 -9.42
C VAL A 9 -21.91 -19.84 -9.38
N LEU A 10 -21.68 -20.51 -10.52
CA LEU A 10 -20.61 -21.52 -10.61
C LEU A 10 -19.22 -20.89 -10.42
N GLY A 11 -18.99 -19.72 -11.00
CA GLY A 11 -17.73 -19.00 -10.84
C GLY A 11 -17.43 -18.67 -9.38
N ILE A 12 -18.41 -18.11 -8.66
CA ILE A 12 -18.27 -17.80 -7.23
C ILE A 12 -18.06 -19.06 -6.41
N PHE A 13 -18.85 -20.12 -6.69
CA PHE A 13 -18.74 -21.38 -5.96
C PHE A 13 -17.37 -22.05 -6.17
N ILE A 14 -16.93 -22.19 -7.42
CA ILE A 14 -15.62 -22.79 -7.75
C ILE A 14 -14.48 -21.96 -7.16
N THR A 15 -14.54 -20.63 -7.30
CA THR A 15 -13.53 -19.73 -6.72
C THR A 15 -13.52 -19.84 -5.19
N GLY A 16 -14.69 -19.89 -4.55
CA GLY A 16 -14.80 -20.07 -3.10
C GLY A 16 -14.19 -21.39 -2.65
N VAL A 17 -14.46 -22.48 -3.32
CA VAL A 17 -13.87 -23.79 -3.02
C VAL A 17 -12.34 -23.77 -3.18
N ILE A 18 -11.85 -23.22 -4.28
CA ILE A 18 -10.40 -23.10 -4.51
C ILE A 18 -9.76 -22.23 -3.44
N MET A 19 -10.34 -21.09 -3.11
CA MET A 19 -9.81 -20.21 -2.07
C MET A 19 -9.74 -20.91 -0.71
N THR A 20 -10.80 -21.60 -0.30
CA THR A 20 -10.86 -22.24 1.02
C THR A 20 -9.95 -23.45 1.14
N TYR A 21 -9.89 -24.31 0.12
CA TYR A 21 -9.17 -25.58 0.24
C TYR A 21 -7.74 -25.55 -0.31
N VAL A 22 -7.44 -24.64 -1.25
CA VAL A 22 -6.13 -24.58 -1.91
C VAL A 22 -5.33 -23.38 -1.44
N VAL A 23 -5.95 -22.21 -1.32
CA VAL A 23 -5.25 -20.94 -1.05
C VAL A 23 -5.15 -20.67 0.44
N GLU A 24 -6.21 -20.90 1.21
CA GLU A 24 -6.24 -20.62 2.65
C GLU A 24 -5.21 -21.41 3.48
N PRO A 25 -4.98 -22.73 3.26
CA PRO A 25 -4.02 -23.50 4.07
C PRO A 25 -2.58 -22.98 3.98
N PRO A 26 -1.98 -22.71 2.80
CA PRO A 26 -0.63 -22.17 2.72
C PRO A 26 -0.54 -20.74 3.24
N ILE A 27 -1.58 -19.93 3.06
CA ILE A 27 -1.63 -18.57 3.59
C ILE A 27 -1.74 -18.59 5.12
N GLY A 28 -2.55 -19.48 5.69
CA GLY A 28 -2.66 -19.69 7.12
C GLY A 28 -1.34 -20.14 7.76
N ALA A 29 -0.62 -21.06 7.11
CA ALA A 29 0.71 -21.48 7.56
C ALA A 29 1.73 -20.31 7.50
N LEU A 30 1.72 -19.53 6.43
CA LEU A 30 2.56 -18.35 6.29
C LEU A 30 2.23 -17.30 7.37
N ASN A 31 0.96 -17.06 7.65
CA ASN A 31 0.51 -16.16 8.71
C ASN A 31 0.99 -16.62 10.10
N THR A 32 0.93 -17.92 10.36
CA THR A 32 1.43 -18.50 11.63
C THR A 32 2.95 -18.33 11.75
N LEU A 33 3.71 -18.56 10.68
CA LEU A 33 5.16 -18.35 10.66
C LEU A 33 5.52 -16.87 10.91
N ILE A 34 4.80 -15.96 10.28
CA ILE A 34 4.95 -14.51 10.48
C ILE A 34 4.65 -14.15 11.94
N ASN A 35 3.55 -14.63 12.50
CA ASN A 35 3.18 -14.35 13.89
C ASN A 35 4.20 -14.87 14.88
N ASN A 36 4.69 -16.08 14.70
CA ASN A 36 5.73 -16.65 15.55
C ASN A 36 7.03 -15.88 15.44
N GLY A 37 7.40 -15.43 14.22
CA GLY A 37 8.54 -14.54 13.99
C GLY A 37 8.37 -13.19 14.69
N LEU A 38 7.19 -12.58 14.59
CA LEU A 38 6.88 -11.26 15.16
C LEU A 38 6.84 -11.30 16.71
N ASN A 39 6.32 -12.36 17.30
CA ASN A 39 6.30 -12.53 18.75
C ASN A 39 7.70 -12.69 19.35
N GLY A 40 8.67 -13.12 18.55
CA GLY A 40 10.09 -13.18 18.93
C GLY A 40 10.86 -11.87 18.71
N LEU A 41 10.27 -10.86 18.05
CA LEU A 41 10.93 -9.59 17.77
C LEU A 41 10.86 -8.66 18.98
N ASN A 42 11.99 -8.45 19.63
CA ASN A 42 12.18 -7.40 20.63
C ASN A 42 12.19 -6.00 19.93
N GLY A 43 11.91 -4.94 20.68
CA GLY A 43 11.63 -3.58 20.17
C GLY A 43 12.51 -3.08 19.00
N ALA A 44 13.82 -3.36 19.00
CA ALA A 44 14.73 -2.92 17.91
C ALA A 44 14.41 -3.62 16.57
N SER A 45 14.08 -4.91 16.60
CA SER A 45 13.72 -5.66 15.38
C SER A 45 12.35 -5.25 14.83
N ALA A 46 11.42 -4.85 15.70
CA ALA A 46 10.12 -4.31 15.29
C ALA A 46 10.25 -2.96 14.57
N ILE A 47 11.19 -2.10 15.01
CA ILE A 47 11.49 -0.82 14.36
C ILE A 47 12.08 -1.06 12.96
N LEU A 48 13.02 -2.00 12.84
CA LEU A 48 13.64 -2.37 11.55
C LEU A 48 12.59 -2.92 10.57
N LEU A 49 11.72 -3.80 11.03
CA LEU A 49 10.63 -4.34 10.22
C LEU A 49 9.65 -3.25 9.78
N GLY A 50 9.27 -2.36 10.69
CA GLY A 50 8.41 -1.22 10.39
C GLY A 50 9.04 -0.27 9.36
N ALA A 51 10.33 0.02 9.48
CA ALA A 51 11.07 0.82 8.52
C ALA A 51 11.17 0.16 7.13
N LEU A 52 11.39 -1.16 7.09
CA LEU A 52 11.41 -1.93 5.84
C LEU A 52 10.05 -1.87 5.14
N LEU A 53 8.98 -2.20 5.85
CA LEU A 53 7.63 -2.21 5.30
C LEU A 53 7.14 -0.81 4.89
N GLY A 54 7.42 0.20 5.71
CA GLY A 54 7.13 1.59 5.36
C GLY A 54 7.93 2.05 4.13
N GLY A 55 9.19 1.63 4.01
CA GLY A 55 10.01 1.84 2.82
C GLY A 55 9.44 1.17 1.57
N MET A 56 8.99 -0.07 1.66
CA MET A 56 8.32 -0.79 0.56
C MET A 56 7.07 -0.03 0.06
N MET A 57 6.30 0.54 0.98
CA MET A 57 5.13 1.36 0.64
C MET A 57 5.50 2.65 -0.10
N SER A 58 6.62 3.28 0.28
CA SER A 58 7.05 4.56 -0.27
C SER A 58 7.77 4.44 -1.61
N VAL A 59 8.50 3.35 -1.83
CA VAL A 59 9.30 3.13 -3.05
C VAL A 59 8.44 2.73 -4.23
N ASP A 60 7.43 1.91 -4.00
CA ASP A 60 6.57 1.37 -5.06
C ASP A 60 5.12 1.81 -4.87
N MET A 61 4.82 3.04 -5.25
CA MET A 61 3.53 3.71 -5.05
C MET A 61 2.39 3.00 -5.79
N GLY A 62 1.72 2.05 -5.10
CA GLY A 62 0.61 1.28 -5.67
C GLY A 62 0.99 0.06 -6.51
N GLY A 63 2.27 -0.26 -6.65
CA GLY A 63 2.76 -1.43 -7.37
C GLY A 63 2.78 -2.72 -6.52
N PRO A 64 3.41 -3.79 -7.02
CA PRO A 64 3.39 -5.10 -6.36
C PRO A 64 4.09 -5.11 -5.01
N VAL A 65 5.17 -4.33 -4.82
CA VAL A 65 5.91 -4.25 -3.55
C VAL A 65 5.07 -3.55 -2.48
N ASN A 66 4.40 -2.47 -2.85
CA ASN A 66 3.43 -1.77 -2.00
C ASN A 66 2.31 -2.72 -1.55
N LYS A 67 1.72 -3.46 -2.49
CA LYS A 67 0.65 -4.41 -2.20
C LYS A 67 1.10 -5.58 -1.31
N ALA A 68 2.33 -6.06 -1.49
CA ALA A 68 2.89 -7.10 -0.63
C ALA A 68 3.02 -6.60 0.83
N ALA A 69 3.54 -5.39 1.04
CA ALA A 69 3.63 -4.78 2.37
C ALA A 69 2.23 -4.57 2.99
N TYR A 70 1.25 -4.15 2.18
CA TYR A 70 -0.13 -3.97 2.63
C TYR A 70 -0.80 -5.29 3.04
N VAL A 71 -0.65 -6.34 2.23
CA VAL A 71 -1.18 -7.68 2.54
C VAL A 71 -0.54 -8.22 3.82
N PHE A 72 0.76 -8.04 4.01
CA PHE A 72 1.45 -8.40 5.24
C PHE A 72 0.92 -7.63 6.45
N GLY A 73 0.71 -6.31 6.30
CA GLY A 73 0.13 -5.46 7.35
C GLY A 73 -1.28 -5.89 7.75
N THR A 74 -2.14 -6.21 6.77
CA THR A 74 -3.50 -6.70 7.03
C THR A 74 -3.50 -8.08 7.71
N ALA A 75 -2.62 -8.99 7.31
CA ALA A 75 -2.43 -10.27 7.98
C ALA A 75 -1.98 -10.08 9.44
N SER A 76 -1.13 -9.10 9.71
CA SER A 76 -0.67 -8.76 11.06
C SER A 76 -1.81 -8.24 11.96
N ILE A 77 -2.80 -7.53 11.39
CA ILE A 77 -4.02 -7.12 12.12
C ILE A 77 -4.80 -8.35 12.58
N ALA A 78 -4.99 -9.32 11.67
CA ALA A 78 -5.69 -10.57 12.02
C ALA A 78 -4.99 -11.34 13.14
N ALA A 79 -3.69 -11.14 13.30
CA ALA A 79 -2.85 -11.69 14.37
C ALA A 79 -2.83 -10.85 15.67
N GLY A 80 -3.53 -9.70 15.70
CA GLY A 80 -3.55 -8.78 16.84
C GLY A 80 -2.37 -7.79 16.89
N ASN A 81 -1.49 -7.76 15.88
CA ASN A 81 -0.34 -6.86 15.80
C ASN A 81 -0.65 -5.61 14.95
N TYR A 82 -1.19 -4.60 15.59
CA TYR A 82 -1.59 -3.34 14.91
C TYR A 82 -0.41 -2.43 14.55
N ASN A 83 0.71 -2.53 15.28
CA ASN A 83 1.88 -1.66 15.09
C ASN A 83 2.50 -1.78 13.70
N ILE A 84 2.47 -2.98 13.12
CA ILE A 84 2.99 -3.24 11.78
C ILE A 84 2.15 -2.54 10.73
N MET A 85 0.82 -2.67 10.82
CA MET A 85 -0.07 -1.97 9.91
C MET A 85 0.04 -0.45 10.06
N ALA A 86 0.22 0.06 11.27
CA ALA A 86 0.47 1.49 11.48
C ALA A 86 1.72 1.98 10.74
N ALA A 87 2.82 1.22 10.78
CA ALA A 87 4.04 1.54 10.02
C ALA A 87 3.82 1.50 8.50
N VAL A 88 3.08 0.51 8.00
CA VAL A 88 2.68 0.40 6.59
C VAL A 88 1.86 1.61 6.16
N MET A 89 0.86 2.00 6.96
CA MET A 89 0.01 3.16 6.66
C MET A 89 0.81 4.45 6.62
N VAL A 90 1.65 4.70 7.62
CA VAL A 90 2.53 5.89 7.64
C VAL A 90 3.43 5.91 6.41
N GLY A 91 4.05 4.78 6.05
CA GLY A 91 4.88 4.66 4.84
C GLY A 91 4.13 5.01 3.56
N GLY A 92 2.87 4.60 3.42
CA GLY A 92 2.03 4.91 2.26
C GLY A 92 1.56 6.36 2.20
N MET A 93 1.43 7.04 3.35
CA MET A 93 1.02 8.44 3.41
C MET A 93 2.14 9.43 3.06
N VAL A 94 3.40 9.05 3.31
CA VAL A 94 4.55 9.94 3.13
C VAL A 94 4.72 10.47 1.71
N PRO A 95 4.71 9.65 0.63
CA PRO A 95 4.96 10.15 -0.73
C PRO A 95 3.98 11.24 -1.19
N PRO A 96 2.65 11.06 -1.13
CA PRO A 96 1.72 12.09 -1.59
C PRO A 96 1.77 13.34 -0.72
N ILE A 97 1.99 13.23 0.59
CA ILE A 97 2.14 14.38 1.47
C ILE A 97 3.44 15.14 1.17
N ALA A 98 4.54 14.44 0.97
CA ALA A 98 5.83 15.04 0.65
C ALA A 98 5.76 15.82 -0.67
N ILE A 99 5.14 15.25 -1.71
CA ILE A 99 4.95 15.92 -3.01
C ILE A 99 4.01 17.12 -2.86
N ALA A 100 2.93 16.99 -2.11
CA ALA A 100 2.04 18.11 -1.83
C ALA A 100 2.77 19.29 -1.17
N ILE A 101 3.60 19.01 -0.18
CA ILE A 101 4.44 20.03 0.48
C ILE A 101 5.45 20.61 -0.52
N ALA A 102 6.08 19.77 -1.34
CA ALA A 102 7.04 20.21 -2.36
C ALA A 102 6.40 21.18 -3.37
N THR A 103 5.15 20.97 -3.80
CA THR A 103 4.43 21.90 -4.69
C THR A 103 4.20 23.28 -4.05
N LEU A 104 4.09 23.34 -2.72
CA LEU A 104 3.90 24.60 -1.99
C LEU A 104 5.24 25.33 -1.77
N VAL A 105 6.30 24.58 -1.46
CA VAL A 105 7.63 25.15 -1.13
C VAL A 105 8.39 25.53 -2.42
N PHE A 106 8.43 24.64 -3.39
CA PHE A 106 9.20 24.80 -4.62
C PHE A 106 8.34 25.23 -5.82
N LYS A 107 7.61 26.32 -5.65
CA LYS A 107 6.64 26.83 -6.65
C LYS A 107 7.21 26.98 -8.07
N ASN A 108 8.49 27.24 -8.23
CA ASN A 108 9.15 27.46 -9.51
C ASN A 108 9.53 26.17 -10.25
N LYS A 109 9.40 25.00 -9.58
CA LYS A 109 9.73 23.69 -10.16
C LYS A 109 8.51 22.94 -10.67
N PHE A 110 7.31 23.44 -10.37
CA PHE A 110 6.04 22.82 -10.73
C PHE A 110 5.22 23.74 -11.63
N THR A 111 4.53 23.17 -12.59
CA THR A 111 3.60 23.89 -13.47
C THR A 111 2.38 24.40 -12.69
N ALA A 112 1.63 25.33 -13.29
CA ALA A 112 0.44 25.89 -12.66
C ALA A 112 -0.64 24.82 -12.36
N GLU A 113 -0.72 23.79 -13.21
CA GLU A 113 -1.67 22.68 -13.02
C GLU A 113 -1.24 21.74 -11.91
N GLU A 114 0.03 21.38 -11.82
CA GLU A 114 0.59 20.56 -10.76
C GLU A 114 0.44 21.22 -9.38
N ARG A 115 0.62 22.51 -9.33
CA ARG A 115 0.41 23.29 -8.10
C ARG A 115 -1.04 23.30 -7.63
N LYS A 116 -2.01 23.25 -8.55
CA LYS A 116 -3.44 23.11 -8.20
C LYS A 116 -3.77 21.71 -7.69
N ALA A 117 -3.03 20.68 -8.13
CA ALA A 117 -3.18 19.30 -7.66
C ALA A 117 -2.56 19.06 -6.27
N GLY A 118 -1.65 19.92 -5.80
CA GLY A 118 -0.98 19.79 -4.52
C GLY A 118 -1.92 19.60 -3.32
N PRO A 119 -2.93 20.48 -3.09
CA PRO A 119 -3.91 20.31 -2.00
C PRO A 119 -4.68 18.99 -2.09
N THR A 120 -5.05 18.56 -3.31
CA THR A 120 -5.74 17.29 -3.53
C THR A 120 -4.85 16.12 -3.12
N ASN A 121 -3.56 16.15 -3.48
CA ASN A 121 -2.59 15.14 -3.05
C ASN A 121 -2.39 15.11 -1.54
N PHE A 122 -2.46 16.23 -0.88
CA PHE A 122 -2.39 16.29 0.58
C PHE A 122 -3.56 15.52 1.22
N VAL A 123 -4.78 15.76 0.73
CA VAL A 123 -5.98 15.03 1.17
C VAL A 123 -5.88 13.54 0.86
N MET A 124 -5.42 13.19 -0.35
CA MET A 124 -5.21 11.80 -0.75
C MET A 124 -4.17 11.11 0.15
N GLY A 125 -3.08 11.78 0.49
CA GLY A 125 -2.07 11.28 1.41
C GLY A 125 -2.63 11.01 2.80
N LEU A 126 -3.41 11.92 3.35
CA LEU A 126 -4.10 11.71 4.64
C LEU A 126 -5.13 10.57 4.58
N SER A 127 -5.68 10.30 3.41
CA SER A 127 -6.63 9.20 3.16
C SER A 127 -5.93 7.88 2.80
N PHE A 128 -4.61 7.78 2.95
CA PHE A 128 -3.82 6.60 2.62
C PHE A 128 -3.88 6.21 1.13
N ILE A 129 -4.02 7.17 0.22
CA ILE A 129 -4.02 6.94 -1.23
C ILE A 129 -2.65 7.29 -1.78
N THR A 130 -1.76 6.30 -1.83
CA THR A 130 -0.36 6.46 -2.27
C THR A 130 -0.26 6.80 -3.75
N GLU A 131 -1.19 6.31 -4.56
CA GLU A 131 -1.26 6.51 -6.00
C GLU A 131 -1.43 7.98 -6.40
N GLY A 132 -1.92 8.83 -5.52
CA GLY A 132 -2.00 10.27 -5.75
C GLY A 132 -0.66 10.92 -6.08
N ALA A 133 0.44 10.36 -5.57
CA ALA A 133 1.78 10.82 -5.84
C ALA A 133 2.24 10.56 -7.28
N ILE A 134 1.72 9.50 -7.92
CA ILE A 134 2.17 9.02 -9.23
C ILE A 134 1.99 10.12 -10.29
N CYS A 135 0.83 10.75 -10.33
CA CYS A 135 0.52 11.77 -11.32
C CYS A 135 1.55 12.91 -11.31
N LEU A 136 1.89 13.43 -10.14
CA LEU A 136 2.84 14.54 -10.02
C LEU A 136 4.31 14.09 -10.17
N LEU A 137 4.64 12.86 -9.82
CA LEU A 137 6.00 12.35 -9.93
C LEU A 137 6.40 12.07 -11.38
N TYR A 138 5.47 11.54 -12.20
CA TYR A 138 5.74 11.14 -13.58
C TYR A 138 5.41 12.21 -14.62
N THR A 139 4.57 13.20 -14.29
CA THR A 139 4.23 14.30 -15.19
C THR A 139 5.06 15.55 -14.96
N SER A 140 5.76 15.64 -13.82
CA SER A 140 6.66 16.77 -13.55
C SER A 140 7.81 16.73 -14.56
N PRO A 141 8.08 17.84 -15.31
CA PRO A 141 9.16 17.88 -16.27
C PRO A 141 10.48 17.57 -15.57
N SER A 142 11.20 16.61 -16.13
CA SER A 142 12.55 16.29 -15.68
C SER A 142 13.41 17.57 -15.71
N PRO A 143 14.35 17.76 -14.78
CA PRO A 143 15.32 18.85 -14.87
C PRO A 143 16.14 18.86 -16.17
N ARG A 144 16.00 17.81 -17.01
CA ARG A 144 16.62 17.72 -18.34
C ARG A 144 15.78 18.36 -19.44
N ASP A 145 14.51 18.69 -19.17
CA ASP A 145 13.56 19.24 -20.15
C ASP A 145 13.35 20.76 -19.94
N ALA A 146 14.14 21.36 -19.05
CA ALA A 146 14.12 22.79 -18.73
C ALA A 146 15.33 23.53 -19.31
#